data_7f975c4be9ebc22814d017453a860c19
#
_entry.id   7f975c4be9ebc22814d017453a860c19
#
_cell.length_a   1.000
_cell.length_b   1.000
_cell.length_c   1.000
_cell.angle_alpha   90.00
_cell.angle_beta   90.00
_cell.angle_gamma   90.00
#
_symmetry.space_group_name_H-M   'P 1'
#
loop_
_entity.id
_entity.type
_entity.pdbx_description
1 polymer ?
#
loop_
_entity_poly.entity_id
_entity_poly.type
_entity_poly.pdbx_seq_one_letter_code
_entity_poly.pdbx_strand_id
1 'polypeptide(L)'
;MQRRVLAGAAATAAAVVGSVVADFLTDADLLVAVLLAGVAGGVVAGALSEQSGHVGAGARAGALGGAAGFVGFVVVGVAQSAVAGEFSLLLLVVQNLLVALLVVPFHALSGAAGAAIGVRLRRPTGDGAGS
;
A
#
# COMPACT_ATOMS: atom_id res chain seq x y z
N MET A 1 -9.04 0.94 16.34
CA MET A 1 -7.84 0.80 15.48
C MET A 1 -6.93 2.00 15.66
N GLN A 2 -5.64 1.80 15.75
CA GLN A 2 -4.70 2.89 16.01
C GLN A 2 -4.65 3.86 14.83
N ARG A 3 -4.71 5.17 15.10
CA ARG A 3 -4.69 6.23 14.06
C ARG A 3 -3.51 6.09 13.09
N ARG A 4 -2.34 5.66 13.59
CA ARG A 4 -1.14 5.42 12.77
C ARG A 4 -1.33 4.33 11.72
N VAL A 5 -2.06 3.25 12.07
CA VAL A 5 -2.35 2.15 11.12
C VAL A 5 -3.32 2.62 10.04
N LEU A 6 -4.35 3.38 10.43
CA LEU A 6 -5.31 3.95 9.48
C LEU A 6 -4.65 4.94 8.51
N ALA A 7 -3.81 5.84 9.03
CA ALA A 7 -3.08 6.79 8.19
C ALA A 7 -2.14 6.08 7.22
N GLY A 8 -1.41 5.07 7.70
CA GLY A 8 -0.55 4.24 6.85
C GLY A 8 -1.35 3.44 5.81
N ALA A 9 -2.49 2.86 6.19
CA ALA A 9 -3.37 2.14 5.27
C ALA A 9 -3.93 3.06 4.19
N ALA A 10 -4.36 4.27 4.56
CA ALA A 10 -4.81 5.28 3.60
C ALA A 10 -3.69 5.69 2.62
N ALA A 11 -2.45 5.87 3.13
CA ALA A 11 -1.30 6.17 2.29
C ALA A 11 -0.98 5.02 1.32
N THR A 12 -1.02 3.76 1.78
CA THR A 12 -0.85 2.58 0.89
C THR A 12 -1.94 2.54 -0.17
N ALA A 13 -3.21 2.65 0.22
CA ALA A 13 -4.33 2.62 -0.72
C ALA A 13 -4.25 3.74 -1.75
N ALA A 14 -3.92 4.96 -1.32
CA ALA A 14 -3.72 6.10 -2.21
C ALA A 14 -2.55 5.88 -3.19
N ALA A 15 -1.45 5.29 -2.73
CA ALA A 15 -0.30 4.95 -3.57
C ALA A 15 -0.67 3.89 -4.61
N VAL A 16 -1.42 2.83 -4.23
CA VAL A 16 -1.92 1.81 -5.17
C VAL A 16 -2.82 2.45 -6.23
N VAL A 17 -3.85 3.16 -5.81
CA VAL A 17 -4.81 3.79 -6.74
C VAL A 17 -4.11 4.82 -7.62
N GLY A 18 -3.24 5.65 -7.04
CA GLY A 18 -2.47 6.65 -7.79
C GLY A 18 -1.56 6.03 -8.83
N SER A 19 -0.88 4.93 -8.50
CA SER A 19 -0.03 4.19 -9.44
C SER A 19 -0.84 3.58 -10.57
N VAL A 20 -1.99 2.96 -10.28
CA VAL A 20 -2.89 2.38 -11.30
C VAL A 20 -3.44 3.45 -12.23
N VAL A 21 -3.86 4.60 -11.68
CA VAL A 21 -4.36 5.72 -12.50
C VAL A 21 -3.25 6.30 -13.37
N ALA A 22 -2.04 6.48 -12.81
CA ALA A 22 -0.89 6.98 -13.57
C ALA A 22 -0.47 6.01 -14.68
N ASP A 23 -0.46 4.71 -14.40
CA ASP A 23 -0.21 3.64 -15.38
C ASP A 23 -1.18 3.75 -16.57
N PHE A 24 -2.46 3.85 -16.27
CA PHE A 24 -3.51 4.01 -17.28
C PHE A 24 -3.39 5.29 -18.13
N LEU A 25 -2.94 6.40 -17.50
CA LEU A 25 -2.84 7.70 -18.19
C LEU A 25 -1.54 7.88 -19.00
N THR A 26 -0.47 7.15 -18.64
CA THR A 26 0.88 7.41 -19.19
C THR A 26 1.46 6.23 -19.96
N ASP A 27 0.75 5.10 -20.04
CA ASP A 27 1.26 3.82 -20.58
C ASP A 27 2.62 3.41 -19.95
N ALA A 28 2.90 3.89 -18.76
CA ALA A 28 4.10 3.53 -18.01
C ALA A 28 3.84 2.25 -17.22
N ASP A 29 4.72 1.26 -17.32
CA ASP A 29 4.64 0.06 -16.49
C ASP A 29 4.97 0.40 -15.03
N LEU A 30 3.94 0.72 -14.23
CA LEU A 30 4.04 1.07 -12.81
C LEU A 30 3.75 -0.13 -11.89
N LEU A 31 3.81 -1.36 -12.39
CA LEU A 31 3.61 -2.56 -11.57
C LEU A 31 4.50 -2.59 -10.32
N VAL A 32 5.76 -2.20 -10.48
CA VAL A 32 6.71 -2.12 -9.34
C VAL A 32 6.26 -1.07 -8.33
N ALA A 33 5.75 0.08 -8.78
CA ALA A 33 5.22 1.11 -7.89
C ALA A 33 3.99 0.62 -7.11
N VAL A 34 3.08 -0.10 -7.76
CA VAL A 34 1.93 -0.76 -7.10
C VAL A 34 2.41 -1.74 -6.04
N LEU A 35 3.38 -2.59 -6.35
CA LEU A 35 3.93 -3.57 -5.40
C LEU A 35 4.61 -2.90 -4.21
N LEU A 36 5.32 -1.79 -4.43
CA LEU A 36 6.01 -1.06 -3.37
C LEU A 36 5.13 -0.05 -2.62
N ALA A 37 3.85 0.10 -2.98
CA ALA A 37 2.93 1.02 -2.32
C ALA A 37 2.82 0.79 -0.79
N GLY A 38 2.99 -0.46 -0.34
CA GLY A 38 3.04 -0.80 1.08
C GLY A 38 4.16 -0.07 1.84
N VAL A 39 5.29 0.23 1.19
CA VAL A 39 6.39 0.99 1.79
C VAL A 39 5.93 2.38 2.21
N ALA A 40 5.16 3.07 1.35
CA ALA A 40 4.65 4.42 1.66
C ALA A 40 3.79 4.42 2.92
N GLY A 41 2.84 3.48 3.02
CA GLY A 41 2.02 3.32 4.23
C GLY A 41 2.81 2.92 5.46
N GLY A 42 3.82 2.07 5.26
CA GLY A 42 4.74 1.68 6.32
C GLY A 42 5.53 2.86 6.87
N VAL A 43 6.09 3.70 6.00
CA VAL A 43 6.82 4.91 6.38
C VAL A 43 5.93 5.84 7.19
N VAL A 44 4.69 6.07 6.75
CA VAL A 44 3.72 6.89 7.48
C VAL A 44 3.40 6.28 8.85
N ALA A 45 3.07 4.98 8.90
CA ALA A 45 2.77 4.30 10.16
C ALA A 45 3.98 4.29 11.11
N GLY A 46 5.19 4.11 10.59
CA GLY A 46 6.44 4.14 11.35
C GLY A 46 6.74 5.52 11.90
N ALA A 47 6.62 6.56 11.08
CA ALA A 47 6.83 7.95 11.47
C ALA A 47 5.87 8.41 12.58
N LEU A 48 4.65 7.87 12.60
CA LEU A 48 3.63 8.13 13.62
C LEU A 48 3.74 7.20 14.83
N SER A 49 4.69 6.27 14.86
CA SER A 49 4.88 5.32 15.97
C SER A 49 5.90 5.82 16.97
N GLU A 50 5.59 5.72 18.28
CA GLU A 50 6.49 6.20 19.34
C GLU A 50 7.49 5.10 19.58
N GLN A 51 7.97 4.26 19.68
CA GLN A 51 9.17 3.43 19.99
C GLN A 51 8.98 1.91 19.87
N SER A 52 7.80 1.38 20.10
CA SER A 52 7.59 -0.06 20.01
C SER A 52 6.45 -0.43 19.06
N GLY A 53 6.57 -1.56 18.40
CA GLY A 53 5.53 -2.08 17.55
C GLY A 53 5.36 -1.39 16.18
N HIS A 54 6.35 -0.58 15.74
CA HIS A 54 6.33 0.11 14.45
C HIS A 54 6.31 -0.88 13.27
N VAL A 55 7.05 -1.98 13.35
CA VAL A 55 7.05 -3.03 12.31
C VAL A 55 5.67 -3.66 12.15
N GLY A 56 5.03 -4.03 13.27
CA GLY A 56 3.67 -4.57 13.26
C GLY A 56 2.63 -3.55 12.78
N ALA A 57 2.79 -2.28 13.14
CA ALA A 57 1.93 -1.21 12.65
C ALA A 57 2.08 -1.01 11.13
N GLY A 58 3.32 -1.03 10.62
CA GLY A 58 3.61 -0.94 9.19
C GLY A 58 3.09 -2.13 8.41
N ALA A 59 3.27 -3.35 8.92
CA ALA A 59 2.74 -4.55 8.31
C ALA A 59 1.19 -4.50 8.20
N ARG A 60 0.51 -4.09 9.27
CA ARG A 60 -0.95 -3.93 9.26
C ARG A 60 -1.41 -2.82 8.33
N ALA A 61 -0.70 -1.69 8.31
CA ALA A 61 -0.98 -0.60 7.40
C ALA A 61 -0.83 -1.02 5.93
N GLY A 62 0.26 -1.72 5.61
CA GLY A 62 0.49 -2.28 4.27
C GLY A 62 -0.57 -3.29 3.87
N ALA A 63 -0.89 -4.27 4.75
CA ALA A 63 -1.90 -5.28 4.47
C ALA A 63 -3.29 -4.68 4.25
N LEU A 64 -3.74 -3.81 5.15
CA LEU A 64 -5.06 -3.17 5.06
C LEU A 64 -5.17 -2.22 3.87
N GLY A 65 -4.12 -1.41 3.66
CA GLY A 65 -4.07 -0.49 2.53
C GLY A 65 -3.96 -1.23 1.19
N GLY A 66 -3.18 -2.31 1.14
CA GLY A 66 -3.09 -3.19 -0.02
C GLY A 66 -4.42 -3.87 -0.33
N ALA A 67 -5.12 -4.38 0.69
CA ALA A 67 -6.46 -4.97 0.52
C ALA A 67 -7.48 -3.93 0.05
N ALA A 68 -7.49 -2.73 0.66
CA ALA A 68 -8.38 -1.64 0.24
C ALA A 68 -8.09 -1.15 -1.18
N GLY A 69 -6.81 -0.99 -1.52
CA GLY A 69 -6.37 -0.62 -2.87
C GLY A 69 -6.76 -1.68 -3.90
N PHE A 70 -6.60 -2.96 -3.55
CA PHE A 70 -7.03 -4.08 -4.39
C PHE A 70 -8.55 -4.09 -4.63
N VAL A 71 -9.36 -3.89 -3.59
CA VAL A 71 -10.83 -3.76 -3.74
C VAL A 71 -11.17 -2.59 -4.67
N GLY A 72 -10.52 -1.44 -4.49
CA GLY A 72 -10.68 -0.29 -5.39
C GLY A 72 -10.34 -0.65 -6.85
N PHE A 73 -9.23 -1.34 -7.08
CA PHE A 73 -8.85 -1.82 -8.40
C PHE A 73 -9.90 -2.73 -9.03
N VAL A 74 -10.42 -3.71 -8.27
CA VAL A 74 -11.47 -4.62 -8.74
C VAL A 74 -12.75 -3.86 -9.08
N VAL A 75 -13.16 -2.91 -8.23
CA VAL A 75 -14.37 -2.10 -8.46
C VAL A 75 -14.23 -1.28 -9.75
N VAL A 76 -13.09 -0.64 -9.96
CA VAL A 76 -12.81 0.12 -11.19
C VAL A 76 -12.81 -0.81 -12.42
N GLY A 77 -12.14 -1.96 -12.34
CA GLY A 77 -12.08 -2.94 -13.43
C GLY A 77 -13.46 -3.48 -13.80
N VAL A 78 -14.29 -3.81 -12.80
CA VAL A 78 -15.68 -4.25 -13.02
C VAL A 78 -16.52 -3.14 -13.67
N ALA A 79 -16.38 -1.90 -13.20
CA ALA A 79 -17.11 -0.77 -13.80
C ALA A 79 -16.70 -0.53 -15.26
N GLN A 80 -15.41 -0.60 -15.57
CA GLN A 80 -14.91 -0.47 -16.95
C GLN A 80 -15.42 -1.60 -17.85
N SER A 81 -15.37 -2.86 -17.39
CA SER A 81 -15.87 -4.01 -18.14
C SER A 81 -17.38 -3.92 -18.41
N ALA A 82 -18.15 -3.42 -17.44
CA ALA A 82 -19.57 -3.21 -17.59
C ALA A 82 -19.90 -2.13 -18.65
N VAL A 83 -19.14 -1.03 -18.66
CA VAL A 83 -19.29 0.04 -19.66
C VAL A 83 -18.88 -0.43 -21.05
N ALA A 84 -17.84 -1.26 -21.16
CA ALA A 84 -17.37 -1.83 -22.42
C ALA A 84 -18.27 -2.96 -22.95
N GLY A 85 -19.22 -3.47 -22.16
CA GLY A 85 -20.10 -4.59 -22.55
C GLY A 85 -19.38 -5.95 -22.56
N GLU A 86 -18.23 -6.04 -21.91
CA GLU A 86 -17.44 -7.27 -21.81
C GLU A 86 -17.80 -8.05 -20.55
N PHE A 87 -18.55 -9.14 -20.70
CA PHE A 87 -19.09 -9.92 -19.58
C PHE A 87 -18.21 -11.05 -19.05
N SER A 88 -16.91 -11.03 -19.21
CA SER A 88 -16.02 -12.02 -18.57
C SER A 88 -15.74 -11.74 -17.07
N LEU A 89 -16.74 -11.19 -16.39
CA LEU A 89 -16.66 -10.77 -14.97
C LEU A 89 -16.22 -11.89 -14.03
N LEU A 90 -16.70 -13.12 -14.25
CA LEU A 90 -16.36 -14.25 -13.36
C LEU A 90 -14.87 -14.61 -13.47
N LEU A 91 -14.34 -14.63 -14.66
CA LEU A 91 -12.92 -14.92 -14.91
C LEU A 91 -12.05 -13.81 -14.30
N LEU A 92 -12.46 -12.56 -14.43
CA LEU A 92 -11.79 -11.41 -13.89
C LEU A 92 -11.77 -11.45 -12.33
N VAL A 93 -12.88 -11.84 -11.70
CA VAL A 93 -12.96 -12.00 -10.23
C VAL A 93 -12.04 -13.11 -9.74
N VAL A 94 -12.05 -14.28 -10.37
CA VAL A 94 -11.19 -15.42 -9.98
C VAL A 94 -9.72 -15.08 -10.16
N GLN A 95 -9.34 -14.50 -11.27
CA GLN A 95 -7.96 -14.09 -11.56
C GLN A 95 -7.49 -13.04 -10.55
N ASN A 96 -8.32 -12.07 -10.21
CA ASN A 96 -7.99 -11.05 -9.22
C ASN A 96 -7.90 -11.60 -7.79
N LEU A 97 -8.68 -12.62 -7.44
CA LEU A 97 -8.57 -13.27 -6.13
C LEU A 97 -7.20 -13.93 -5.93
N LEU A 98 -6.67 -14.58 -6.97
CA LEU A 98 -5.32 -15.16 -6.94
C LEU A 98 -4.25 -14.09 -6.80
N VAL A 99 -4.41 -12.96 -7.50
CA VAL A 99 -3.50 -11.81 -7.38
C VAL A 99 -3.53 -11.24 -5.96
N ALA A 100 -4.71 -11.13 -5.33
CA ALA A 100 -4.83 -10.64 -3.96
C ALA A 100 -4.07 -11.49 -2.94
N LEU A 101 -4.08 -12.82 -3.11
CA LEU A 101 -3.34 -13.75 -2.24
C LEU A 101 -1.83 -13.48 -2.24
N LEU A 102 -1.29 -12.90 -3.30
CA LEU A 102 0.13 -12.54 -3.41
C LEU A 102 0.37 -11.07 -3.03
N VAL A 103 -0.48 -10.18 -3.47
CA VAL A 103 -0.30 -8.73 -3.32
C VAL A 103 -0.45 -8.30 -1.85
N VAL A 104 -1.44 -8.83 -1.12
CA VAL A 104 -1.67 -8.43 0.29
C VAL A 104 -0.50 -8.80 1.21
N PRO A 105 0.03 -10.03 1.21
CA PRO A 105 1.22 -10.36 1.99
C PRO A 105 2.45 -9.53 1.58
N PHE A 106 2.62 -9.27 0.29
CA PHE A 106 3.71 -8.45 -0.20
C PHE A 106 3.63 -7.01 0.32
N HIS A 107 2.43 -6.42 0.33
CA HIS A 107 2.20 -5.10 0.92
C HIS A 107 2.41 -5.10 2.45
N ALA A 108 2.10 -6.20 3.14
CA ALA A 108 2.40 -6.33 4.57
C ALA A 108 3.92 -6.32 4.83
N LEU A 109 4.68 -7.07 4.05
CA LEU A 109 6.14 -7.12 4.17
C LEU A 109 6.80 -5.78 3.81
N SER A 110 6.40 -5.18 2.70
CA SER A 110 6.90 -3.87 2.27
C SER A 110 6.51 -2.77 3.26
N GLY A 111 5.32 -2.85 3.86
CA GLY A 111 4.87 -1.96 4.93
C GLY A 111 5.71 -2.11 6.21
N ALA A 112 6.08 -3.34 6.59
CA ALA A 112 6.98 -3.58 7.71
C ALA A 112 8.35 -2.94 7.48
N ALA A 113 8.91 -3.12 6.29
CA ALA A 113 10.18 -2.51 5.90
C ALA A 113 10.10 -0.97 5.88
N GLY A 114 9.02 -0.43 5.31
CA GLY A 114 8.76 1.01 5.30
C GLY A 114 8.67 1.61 6.70
N ALA A 115 8.06 0.90 7.65
CA ALA A 115 7.97 1.37 9.03
C ALA A 115 9.33 1.48 9.72
N ALA A 116 10.25 0.58 9.43
CA ALA A 116 11.63 0.66 9.94
C ALA A 116 12.35 1.91 9.39
N ILE A 117 12.08 2.29 8.15
CA ILE A 117 12.59 3.52 7.55
C ILE A 117 11.93 4.75 8.20
N GLY A 118 10.60 4.74 8.35
CA GLY A 118 9.83 5.85 8.92
C GLY A 118 10.27 6.24 10.34
N VAL A 119 10.56 5.24 11.18
CA VAL A 119 11.11 5.47 12.53
C VAL A 119 12.48 6.13 12.48
N ARG A 120 13.33 5.74 11.53
CA ARG A 120 14.68 6.35 11.39
C ARG A 120 14.60 7.80 10.94
N LEU A 121 13.69 8.13 10.03
CA LEU A 121 13.49 9.50 9.54
C LEU A 121 12.99 10.45 10.63
N ARG A 122 12.31 9.92 11.65
CA ARG A 122 11.84 10.72 12.79
C ARG A 122 12.92 11.02 13.82
N ARG A 123 14.00 10.24 13.88
CA ARG A 123 15.09 10.52 14.83
C ARG A 123 15.81 11.79 14.38
N PRO A 124 15.83 12.87 15.22
CA PRO A 124 16.64 14.04 14.89
C PRO A 124 18.10 13.59 14.77
N THR A 125 18.76 13.98 13.71
CA THR A 125 20.22 13.82 13.53
C THR A 125 20.95 14.84 14.43
N GLY A 126 20.65 14.86 15.70
CA GLY A 126 21.17 15.86 16.62
C GLY A 126 21.59 15.22 17.93
N ASP A 127 22.73 14.55 17.96
CA ASP A 127 23.57 14.41 19.17
C ASP A 127 24.96 13.89 18.77
N GLY A 128 25.60 14.62 17.90
CA GLY A 128 26.99 14.40 17.51
C GLY A 128 27.88 15.63 17.69
N ALA A 129 27.52 16.56 18.60
CA ALA A 129 28.38 17.70 18.90
C ALA A 129 28.21 18.10 20.36
N GLY A 130 28.82 17.33 21.25
CA GLY A 130 28.79 17.60 22.69
C GLY A 130 29.88 16.85 23.43
N SER A 131 31.11 17.20 23.19
CA SER A 131 32.19 16.99 24.15
C SER A 131 33.26 18.03 23.94
#